data_3284ebaca3ff373ac8219bf07ab1b357
#
_entry.id   3284ebaca3ff373ac8219bf07ab1b357
#
_cell.length_a   1.000
_cell.length_b   1.000
_cell.length_c   1.000
_cell.angle_alpha   90.00
_cell.angle_beta   90.00
_cell.angle_gamma   90.00
#
_symmetry.space_group_name_H-M   'P 1'
#
loop_
_entity.id
_entity.type
_entity.pdbx_description
1 polymer ?
#
loop_
_entity_poly.entity_id
_entity_poly.type
_entity_poly.pdbx_seq_one_letter_code
_entity_poly.pdbx_strand_id
1 'polypeptide(L)'
;MAHIRLAIAGVPIMENKSQIVLKLLKRELEFLERGGYKRSPNRPWRAPYIFEESPSCPNHSDRTRQQRCEDCWLMQFVPSDLHAEQVPCRFVPLTADGITVDSLYRYGTSAEIEEALRNWLRQRIREIESEMLDAGEVLLAS
;
A
#
# COMPACT_ATOMS: atom_id res chain seq x y z
N MET A 1 -12.91 25.74 13.51
CA MET A 1 -13.27 25.34 12.81
C MET A 1 -13.20 25.04 11.96
N ALA A 2 -13.16 24.69 11.83
CA ALA A 2 -13.22 24.29 11.07
C ALA A 2 -13.33 23.95 10.38
N HIS A 3 -13.43 23.63 10.09
CA HIS A 3 -13.79 23.31 9.40
C HIS A 3 -14.29 23.11 8.77
N ILE A 4 -14.33 23.35 9.16
CA ILE A 4 -15.01 23.23 8.55
C ILE A 4 -15.11 23.39 7.46
N ARG A 5 -14.90 23.15 7.10
CA ARG A 5 -15.09 23.16 6.08
C ARG A 5 -16.07 22.95 5.59
N LEU A 6 -16.39 22.99 6.02
CA LEU A 6 -17.24 22.83 5.77
C LEU A 6 -17.82 22.88 5.01
N ALA A 7 -17.76 22.76 5.67
CA ALA A 7 -18.50 22.33 4.53
C ALA A 7 -19.18 23.42 3.82
N ILE A 8 -18.59 23.83 2.90
CA ILE A 8 -19.23 24.72 1.96
C ILE A 8 -20.19 23.87 1.16
N ALA A 9 -21.45 24.25 1.18
CA ALA A 9 -22.49 23.49 0.53
C ALA A 9 -22.18 23.28 -0.95
N GLY A 10 -22.31 22.06 -1.40
CA GLY A 10 -22.12 21.71 -2.79
C GLY A 10 -20.69 21.50 -3.24
N VAL A 11 -19.73 21.75 -2.36
CA VAL A 11 -18.32 21.55 -2.69
C VAL A 11 -17.86 20.24 -2.08
N PRO A 12 -17.39 19.28 -2.88
CA PRO A 12 -16.89 18.02 -2.32
C PRO A 12 -15.65 18.27 -1.49
N ILE A 13 -15.56 17.55 -0.36
CA ILE A 13 -14.39 17.61 0.50
C ILE A 13 -13.36 16.69 -0.13
N MET A 14 -12.23 17.25 -0.53
CA MET A 14 -11.16 16.46 -1.12
C MET A 14 -10.35 15.76 -0.02
N GLU A 15 -10.08 14.48 -0.24
CA GLU A 15 -9.24 13.74 0.68
C GLU A 15 -7.81 14.20 0.54
N ASN A 16 -7.10 14.32 1.66
CA ASN A 16 -5.68 14.62 1.61
C ASN A 16 -4.89 13.34 1.31
N LYS A 17 -3.60 13.51 1.06
CA LYS A 17 -2.73 12.40 0.69
C LYS A 17 -2.72 11.29 1.74
N SER A 18 -2.67 11.66 3.02
CA SER A 18 -2.64 10.68 4.10
C SER A 18 -3.90 9.83 4.13
N GLN A 19 -5.04 10.43 3.91
CA GLN A 19 -6.31 9.70 3.88
C GLN A 19 -6.35 8.70 2.72
N ILE A 20 -5.86 9.12 1.56
CA ILE A 20 -5.82 8.26 0.38
C ILE A 20 -4.88 7.09 0.61
N VAL A 21 -3.68 7.34 1.12
CA VAL A 21 -2.71 6.29 1.40
C VAL A 21 -3.25 5.32 2.45
N LEU A 22 -3.89 5.84 3.49
CA LEU A 22 -4.49 5.00 4.53
C LEU A 22 -5.53 4.05 3.95
N LYS A 23 -6.39 4.55 3.07
CA LYS A 23 -7.38 3.69 2.42
C LYS A 23 -6.73 2.59 1.59
N LEU A 24 -5.66 2.93 0.88
CA LEU A 24 -4.96 1.96 0.05
C LEU A 24 -4.25 0.90 0.89
N LEU A 25 -3.65 1.30 2.01
CA LEU A 25 -3.03 0.35 2.94
C LEU A 25 -4.06 -0.60 3.53
N LYS A 26 -5.20 -0.08 3.93
CA LYS A 26 -6.27 -0.92 4.49
C LYS A 26 -6.83 -1.87 3.44
N ARG A 27 -6.94 -1.43 2.20
CA ARG A 27 -7.38 -2.27 1.10
C ARG A 27 -6.39 -3.41 0.85
N GLU A 28 -5.10 -3.11 0.91
CA GLU A 28 -4.08 -4.14 0.78
C GLU A 28 -4.16 -5.17 1.90
N LEU A 29 -4.34 -4.71 3.13
CA LEU A 29 -4.46 -5.62 4.27
C LEU A 29 -5.69 -6.52 4.11
N GLU A 30 -6.81 -5.96 3.72
CA GLU A 30 -8.02 -6.73 3.47
C GLU A 30 -7.81 -7.75 2.36
N PHE A 31 -7.17 -7.34 1.28
CA PHE A 31 -6.87 -8.23 0.16
C PHE A 31 -6.00 -9.40 0.61
N LEU A 32 -4.96 -9.10 1.39
CA LEU A 32 -4.07 -10.14 1.95
C LEU A 32 -4.86 -11.10 2.83
N GLU A 33 -5.68 -10.57 3.72
CA GLU A 33 -6.40 -11.40 4.69
C GLU A 33 -7.51 -12.25 4.06
N ARG A 34 -8.00 -11.85 2.89
CA ARG A 34 -8.94 -12.66 2.13
C ARG A 34 -8.25 -13.70 1.27
N GLY A 35 -6.95 -13.81 1.36
CA GLY A 35 -6.20 -14.79 0.60
C GLY A 35 -5.83 -14.32 -0.81
N GLY A 36 -5.81 -13.01 -1.05
CA GLY A 36 -5.52 -12.45 -2.37
C GLY A 36 -4.12 -12.80 -2.89
N TYR A 37 -3.18 -13.04 -1.99
CA TYR A 37 -1.81 -13.39 -2.37
C TYR A 37 -1.53 -14.89 -2.30
N LYS A 38 -2.56 -15.71 -2.14
CA LYS A 38 -2.36 -17.15 -2.19
C LYS A 38 -2.16 -17.59 -3.63
N ARG A 39 -1.44 -18.70 -3.79
CA ARG A 39 -1.17 -19.23 -5.13
C ARG A 39 -2.46 -19.54 -5.85
N SER A 40 -2.55 -19.08 -7.10
CA SER A 40 -3.69 -19.37 -7.94
C SER A 40 -3.65 -20.85 -8.39
N PRO A 41 -4.80 -21.52 -8.45
CA PRO A 41 -4.86 -22.86 -9.05
C PRO A 41 -4.35 -22.89 -10.49
N ASN A 42 -4.45 -21.76 -11.21
CA ASN A 42 -3.98 -21.66 -12.59
C ASN A 42 -2.47 -21.45 -12.67
N ARG A 43 -1.85 -21.03 -11.59
CA ARG A 43 -0.42 -20.77 -11.54
C ARG A 43 0.15 -21.27 -10.22
N PRO A 44 0.03 -22.59 -9.94
CA PRO A 44 0.45 -23.10 -8.63
C PRO A 44 1.96 -23.08 -8.43
N TRP A 45 2.72 -22.87 -9.49
CA TRP A 45 4.18 -22.91 -9.45
C TRP A 45 4.80 -21.63 -8.89
N ARG A 46 4.03 -20.54 -8.72
CA ARG A 46 4.57 -19.31 -8.16
C ARG A 46 3.54 -18.59 -7.30
N ALA A 47 4.04 -17.88 -6.30
CA ALA A 47 3.21 -16.99 -5.51
C ALA A 47 2.94 -15.70 -6.32
N PRO A 48 1.80 -15.06 -6.12
CA PRO A 48 1.55 -13.75 -6.73
C PRO A 48 2.57 -12.72 -6.25
N TYR A 49 2.89 -11.77 -7.12
CA TYR A 49 3.79 -10.68 -6.76
C TYR A 49 3.09 -9.70 -5.83
N ILE A 50 3.73 -9.43 -4.70
CA ILE A 50 3.21 -8.47 -3.73
C ILE A 50 3.11 -7.10 -4.39
N PHE A 51 2.02 -6.40 -4.14
CA PHE A 51 1.66 -5.10 -4.68
C PHE A 51 1.35 -5.13 -6.18
N GLU A 52 2.16 -5.77 -6.99
CA GLU A 52 1.97 -5.77 -8.45
C GLU A 52 0.72 -6.50 -8.89
N GLU A 53 0.31 -7.51 -8.15
CA GLU A 53 -0.87 -8.30 -8.48
C GLU A 53 -2.00 -8.05 -7.48
N SER A 54 -2.17 -6.80 -7.08
CA SER A 54 -3.22 -6.41 -6.16
C SER A 54 -4.11 -5.34 -6.79
N PRO A 55 -5.34 -5.19 -6.28
CA PRO A 55 -6.23 -4.13 -6.76
C PRO A 55 -5.72 -2.72 -6.55
N SER A 56 -4.73 -2.55 -5.66
CA SER A 56 -4.15 -1.23 -5.39
C SER A 56 -3.12 -0.80 -6.42
N CYS A 57 -2.66 -1.71 -7.27
CA CYS A 57 -1.73 -1.36 -8.33
C CYS A 57 -2.51 -0.77 -9.50
N PRO A 58 -2.24 0.48 -9.88
CA PRO A 58 -2.99 1.12 -10.97
C PRO A 58 -2.87 0.39 -12.31
N ASN A 59 -1.79 -0.37 -12.50
CA ASN A 59 -1.53 -1.05 -13.76
C ASN A 59 -1.99 -2.49 -13.78
N HIS A 60 -2.47 -3.02 -12.68
CA HIS A 60 -2.80 -4.43 -12.58
C HIS A 60 -4.09 -4.80 -13.32
N SER A 61 -5.14 -4.02 -13.12
CA SER A 61 -6.46 -4.36 -13.63
C SER A 61 -6.81 -3.67 -14.94
N ASP A 62 -6.02 -2.71 -15.38
CA ASP A 62 -6.31 -1.95 -16.59
C ASP A 62 -5.03 -1.72 -17.39
N ARG A 63 -4.84 -2.55 -18.41
CA ARG A 63 -3.65 -2.49 -19.24
C ARG A 63 -3.62 -1.29 -20.18
N THR A 64 -4.75 -0.63 -20.37
CA THR A 64 -4.81 0.54 -21.24
C THR A 64 -4.42 1.82 -20.52
N ARG A 65 -4.48 1.81 -19.18
CA ARG A 65 -4.15 2.95 -18.34
C ARG A 65 -2.82 2.69 -17.66
N GLN A 66 -1.73 2.96 -18.38
CA GLN A 66 -0.41 2.77 -17.79
C GLN A 66 -0.02 4.00 -16.98
N GLN A 67 -0.04 3.86 -15.67
CA GLN A 67 0.47 4.87 -14.79
C GLN A 67 1.94 4.59 -14.52
N ARG A 68 2.75 5.64 -14.50
CA ARG A 68 4.17 5.48 -14.22
C ARG A 68 4.34 5.04 -12.76
N CYS A 69 5.21 4.06 -12.55
CA CYS A 69 5.48 3.57 -11.20
C CYS A 69 6.00 4.67 -10.28
N GLU A 70 6.75 5.63 -10.82
CA GLU A 70 7.26 6.73 -10.02
C GLU A 70 6.17 7.65 -9.48
N ASP A 71 4.95 7.57 -10.04
CA ASP A 71 3.80 8.33 -9.55
C ASP A 71 2.91 7.48 -8.63
N CYS A 72 3.32 6.24 -8.36
CA CYS A 72 2.55 5.32 -7.54
C CYS A 72 2.61 5.72 -6.06
N TRP A 73 1.52 5.46 -5.36
CA TRP A 73 1.41 5.77 -3.93
C TRP A 73 2.44 5.02 -3.07
N LEU A 74 2.97 3.90 -3.57
CA LEU A 74 3.95 3.12 -2.83
C LEU A 74 5.34 3.74 -2.83
N MET A 75 5.58 4.70 -3.71
CA MET A 75 6.93 5.27 -3.85
C MET A 75 7.45 5.94 -2.59
N GLN A 76 6.57 6.45 -1.77
CA GLN A 76 6.99 7.05 -0.50
C GLN A 76 7.62 6.03 0.44
N PHE A 77 7.40 4.74 0.21
CA PHE A 77 7.95 3.67 1.02
C PHE A 77 9.17 3.02 0.38
N VAL A 78 9.57 3.47 -0.80
CA VAL A 78 10.73 2.95 -1.53
C VAL A 78 11.90 3.90 -1.31
N PRO A 79 13.09 3.39 -0.96
CA PRO A 79 14.27 4.26 -0.85
C PRO A 79 14.49 5.06 -2.13
N SER A 80 14.87 6.34 -1.98
CA SER A 80 14.92 7.26 -3.12
C SER A 80 15.89 6.81 -4.22
N ASP A 81 16.98 6.13 -3.86
CA ASP A 81 17.94 5.65 -4.83
C ASP A 81 17.46 4.46 -5.66
N LEU A 82 16.28 3.91 -5.29
CA LEU A 82 15.69 2.77 -6.00
C LEU A 82 14.43 3.16 -6.79
N HIS A 83 14.09 4.44 -6.82
CA HIS A 83 12.91 4.92 -7.54
C HIS A 83 13.01 4.72 -9.06
N ALA A 84 14.22 4.65 -9.58
CA ALA A 84 14.43 4.47 -11.01
C ALA A 84 14.46 3.01 -11.44
N GLU A 85 14.29 2.07 -10.50
CA GLU A 85 14.22 0.66 -10.83
C GLU A 85 12.99 0.37 -11.69
N GLN A 86 13.05 -0.72 -12.45
CA GLN A 86 11.97 -1.06 -13.36
C GLN A 86 10.65 -1.30 -12.63
N VAL A 87 10.70 -1.97 -11.48
CA VAL A 87 9.53 -2.19 -10.63
C VAL A 87 9.89 -1.78 -9.21
N PRO A 88 9.83 -0.48 -8.90
CA PRO A 88 10.33 0.03 -7.62
C PRO A 88 9.64 -0.55 -6.38
N CYS A 89 8.36 -0.92 -6.48
CA CYS A 89 7.64 -1.44 -5.31
C CYS A 89 8.21 -2.75 -4.80
N ARG A 90 9.03 -3.44 -5.60
CA ARG A 90 9.72 -4.64 -5.12
C ARG A 90 10.77 -4.33 -4.07
N PHE A 91 11.13 -3.08 -3.92
CA PHE A 91 12.17 -2.66 -2.99
C PHE A 91 11.62 -1.96 -1.75
N VAL A 92 10.33 -2.07 -1.51
CA VAL A 92 9.75 -1.65 -0.23
C VAL A 92 10.32 -2.53 0.87
N PRO A 93 11.00 -1.94 1.88
CA PRO A 93 11.51 -2.73 3.02
C PRO A 93 10.34 -3.10 3.92
N LEU A 94 10.10 -4.39 4.08
CA LEU A 94 8.98 -4.87 4.87
C LEU A 94 9.33 -5.12 6.34
N THR A 95 10.61 -5.24 6.65
CA THR A 95 11.04 -5.54 8.01
C THR A 95 11.93 -4.43 8.55
N ALA A 96 12.09 -4.41 9.87
CA ALA A 96 12.91 -3.39 10.52
C ALA A 96 14.37 -3.43 10.10
N ASP A 97 14.86 -4.62 9.73
CA ASP A 97 16.23 -4.79 9.24
C ASP A 97 16.35 -4.61 7.73
N GLY A 98 15.29 -4.15 7.08
CA GLY A 98 15.36 -3.74 5.69
C GLY A 98 15.18 -4.83 4.65
N ILE A 99 14.63 -5.97 5.02
CA ILE A 99 14.36 -7.05 4.07
C ILE A 99 13.23 -6.59 3.14
N THR A 100 13.52 -6.60 1.83
CA THR A 100 12.59 -6.07 0.84
C THR A 100 11.61 -7.13 0.33
N VAL A 101 10.56 -6.66 -0.34
CA VAL A 101 9.63 -7.53 -1.06
C VAL A 101 10.40 -8.45 -2.00
N ASP A 102 11.36 -7.90 -2.75
CA ASP A 102 12.17 -8.67 -3.69
C ASP A 102 12.94 -9.80 -3.00
N SER A 103 13.61 -9.49 -1.88
CA SER A 103 14.35 -10.50 -1.12
C SER A 103 13.44 -11.61 -0.62
N LEU A 104 12.29 -11.24 -0.05
CA LEU A 104 11.35 -12.22 0.47
C LEU A 104 10.78 -13.09 -0.65
N TYR A 105 10.55 -12.50 -1.80
CA TYR A 105 10.04 -13.25 -2.94
C TYR A 105 11.04 -14.31 -3.42
N ARG A 106 12.33 -13.96 -3.39
CA ARG A 106 13.40 -14.87 -3.85
C ARG A 106 13.76 -15.93 -2.83
N TYR A 107 13.75 -15.58 -1.55
CA TYR A 107 14.35 -16.43 -0.52
C TYR A 107 13.40 -16.84 0.59
N GLY A 108 12.23 -16.24 0.68
CA GLY A 108 11.27 -16.52 1.73
C GLY A 108 10.21 -17.52 1.30
N THR A 109 9.53 -18.09 2.28
CA THR A 109 8.35 -18.90 2.02
C THR A 109 7.14 -18.01 1.83
N SER A 110 6.07 -18.57 1.27
CA SER A 110 4.81 -17.82 1.13
C SER A 110 4.31 -17.33 2.49
N ALA A 111 4.43 -18.17 3.53
CA ALA A 111 4.01 -17.79 4.87
C ALA A 111 4.84 -16.63 5.41
N GLU A 112 6.15 -16.64 5.17
CA GLU A 112 7.02 -15.55 5.60
C GLU A 112 6.70 -14.23 4.90
N ILE A 113 6.41 -14.30 3.61
CA ILE A 113 6.04 -13.13 2.84
C ILE A 113 4.73 -12.55 3.37
N GLU A 114 3.73 -13.40 3.59
CA GLU A 114 2.43 -12.92 4.08
C GLU A 114 2.53 -12.33 5.46
N GLU A 115 3.31 -12.94 6.34
CA GLU A 115 3.47 -12.42 7.69
C GLU A 115 4.21 -11.08 7.70
N ALA A 116 5.29 -10.97 6.94
CA ALA A 116 6.05 -9.73 6.85
C ALA A 116 5.18 -8.61 6.28
N LEU A 117 4.41 -8.91 5.24
CA LEU A 117 3.53 -7.93 4.64
C LEU A 117 2.42 -7.52 5.61
N ARG A 118 1.81 -8.47 6.31
CA ARG A 118 0.75 -8.17 7.27
C ARG A 118 1.26 -7.25 8.37
N ASN A 119 2.43 -7.56 8.91
CA ASN A 119 3.02 -6.75 9.97
C ASN A 119 3.36 -5.35 9.47
N TRP A 120 3.92 -5.26 8.27
CA TRP A 120 4.26 -3.98 7.67
C TRP A 120 3.02 -3.12 7.45
N LEU A 121 1.97 -3.71 6.86
CA LEU A 121 0.72 -2.99 6.61
C LEU A 121 0.10 -2.46 7.90
N ARG A 122 0.05 -3.31 8.92
CA ARG A 122 -0.51 -2.90 10.21
C ARG A 122 0.30 -1.78 10.84
N GLN A 123 1.61 -1.86 10.74
CA GLN A 123 2.49 -0.84 11.28
C GLN A 123 2.31 0.49 10.54
N ARG A 124 2.27 0.45 9.20
CA ARG A 124 2.08 1.68 8.41
C ARG A 124 0.71 2.30 8.68
N ILE A 125 -0.31 1.47 8.79
CA ILE A 125 -1.65 1.96 9.10
C ILE A 125 -1.66 2.68 10.45
N ARG A 126 -1.06 2.06 11.47
CA ARG A 126 -1.00 2.69 12.80
C ARG A 126 -0.25 4.01 12.76
N GLU A 127 0.84 4.07 12.02
CA GLU A 127 1.63 5.30 11.93
C GLU A 127 0.85 6.44 11.31
N ILE A 128 0.17 6.15 10.21
CA ILE A 128 -0.59 7.19 9.51
C ILE A 128 -1.79 7.62 10.35
N GLU A 129 -2.48 6.68 10.98
CA GLU A 129 -3.60 7.02 11.86
C GLU A 129 -3.15 7.88 13.03
N SER A 130 -1.98 7.57 13.59
CA SER A 130 -1.42 8.37 14.68
C SER A 130 -1.08 9.78 14.22
N GLU A 131 -0.48 9.92 13.04
CA GLU A 131 -0.16 11.23 12.48
C GLU A 131 -1.41 12.06 12.21
N MET A 132 -2.44 11.41 11.67
CA MET A 132 -3.70 12.08 11.39
C MET A 132 -4.40 12.50 12.67
N LEU A 133 -4.32 11.68 13.71
CA LEU A 133 -4.90 12.01 15.00
C LEU A 133 -4.19 13.22 15.62
N ASP A 134 -2.85 13.23 15.54
CA ASP A 134 -2.06 14.36 16.04
C ASP A 134 -2.40 15.64 15.28
N ALA A 135 -2.71 15.52 14.00
CA ALA A 135 -3.13 16.67 13.19
C ALA A 135 -4.61 17.01 13.37
N GLY A 136 -5.36 16.20 14.11
CA GLY A 136 -6.79 16.43 14.32
C GLY A 136 -7.69 15.90 13.22
N GLU A 137 -7.14 15.32 12.18
CA GLU A 137 -7.92 14.90 11.00
C GLU A 137 -8.87 13.76 11.31
N VAL A 138 -8.41 12.77 12.07
CA VAL A 138 -9.21 11.59 12.40
C VAL A 138 -10.37 11.97 13.30
N LEU A 139 -10.14 12.91 14.23
CA LEU A 139 -11.17 13.36 15.15
C LEU A 139 -12.34 14.03 14.43
N LEU A 140 -12.04 14.72 13.34
CA LEU A 140 -13.07 15.37 12.56
C LEU A 140 -13.90 14.39 11.75
N ALA A 141 -13.37 13.22 11.47
CA ALA A 141 -14.05 12.21 10.71
C ALA A 141 -14.92 11.30 11.57
N SER A 142 -14.81 11.39 12.87
CA SER A 142 -15.52 10.51 13.81
C SER A 142 -17.00 10.81 13.89
#